data_6b2bbef9f07736c467a2277f2f9b03c9
#
_entry.id   6b2bbef9f07736c467a2277f2f9b03c9
#
_cell.length_a   1.000
_cell.length_b   1.000
_cell.length_c   1.000
_cell.angle_alpha   90.00
_cell.angle_beta   90.00
_cell.angle_gamma   90.00
#
_symmetry.space_group_name_H-M   'P 1'
#
loop_
_entity.id
_entity.type
_entity.pdbx_description
1 polymer ?
#
loop_
_entity_poly.entity_id
_entity_poly.type
_entity_poly.pdbx_seq_one_letter_code
_entity_poly.pdbx_strand_id
1 'polypeptide(L)'
;MRRTTRALSTLLAPTLPHVEVFSMIAKKTKHPITARNIYCVGRNYEAHAVELGNEVPKEEPVIFLKSSAALRGLESTSASHSSIAYAEEEFSYECELVYLVGTHVPMGELKPGEEYSCIEAVGLGLDLTRRSKQTELKGKGLPWTLSKSFHGSAIVSPMLRVDHTVDLANLSFALDVKNRRRQEGHINQMIFDVPYLLRFLNSFGALLPGDLLFTGTPEGVGKIKQGDSFSMKFLTGVSSGTPKPPADTAQEKLDSWTKRESLGPPAFKGQV
;
A
#
# COMPACT_ATOMS: atom_id res chain seq x y z
N MET A 1 -55.28 3.12 -24.98
CA MET A 1 -54.24 2.43 -24.21
C MET A 1 -52.94 3.17 -24.35
N ARG A 2 -52.56 3.98 -23.38
CA ARG A 2 -51.25 4.66 -23.33
C ARG A 2 -50.26 3.75 -22.60
N ARG A 3 -49.27 3.26 -23.30
CA ARG A 3 -48.15 2.54 -22.70
C ARG A 3 -47.24 3.57 -22.01
N THR A 4 -47.24 3.58 -20.71
CA THR A 4 -46.27 4.30 -19.88
C THR A 4 -44.94 3.57 -20.00
N THR A 5 -44.04 4.09 -20.78
CA THR A 5 -42.60 3.69 -20.74
C THR A 5 -42.06 4.17 -19.41
N ARG A 6 -41.88 3.23 -18.48
CA ARG A 6 -41.11 3.45 -17.25
C ARG A 6 -39.67 3.71 -17.67
N ALA A 7 -39.16 4.90 -17.43
CA ALA A 7 -37.75 5.21 -17.58
C ALA A 7 -36.98 4.23 -16.68
N LEU A 8 -36.12 3.41 -17.29
CA LEU A 8 -35.11 2.68 -16.59
C LEU A 8 -34.22 3.73 -15.89
N SER A 9 -34.37 3.85 -14.57
CA SER A 9 -33.42 4.60 -13.77
C SER A 9 -32.04 4.13 -14.12
N THR A 10 -31.19 5.05 -14.55
CA THR A 10 -29.76 4.83 -14.76
C THR A 10 -29.22 4.26 -13.45
N LEU A 11 -29.07 2.95 -13.37
CA LEU A 11 -28.26 2.30 -12.36
C LEU A 11 -26.86 2.88 -12.57
N LEU A 12 -26.45 3.78 -11.67
CA LEU A 12 -25.06 4.21 -11.60
C LEU A 12 -24.23 2.93 -11.58
N ALA A 13 -23.44 2.71 -12.64
CA ALA A 13 -22.53 1.59 -12.67
C ALA A 13 -21.67 1.66 -11.39
N PRO A 14 -21.52 0.56 -10.65
CA PRO A 14 -20.69 0.58 -9.46
C PRO A 14 -19.30 1.07 -9.87
N THR A 15 -18.79 2.06 -9.14
CA THR A 15 -17.43 2.58 -9.37
C THR A 15 -16.46 1.43 -9.19
N LEU A 16 -15.61 1.19 -10.20
CA LEU A 16 -14.57 0.16 -10.11
C LEU A 16 -13.62 0.51 -8.95
N PRO A 17 -13.08 -0.51 -8.25
CA PRO A 17 -12.08 -0.29 -7.22
C PRO A 17 -10.91 0.51 -7.78
N HIS A 18 -10.55 1.61 -7.13
CA HIS A 18 -9.49 2.51 -7.60
C HIS A 18 -8.64 3.03 -6.45
N VAL A 19 -7.47 3.52 -6.79
CA VAL A 19 -6.57 4.26 -5.90
C VAL A 19 -6.45 5.70 -6.38
N GLU A 20 -6.28 6.62 -5.45
CA GLU A 20 -6.00 8.02 -5.77
C GLU A 20 -4.49 8.23 -5.87
N VAL A 21 -4.04 8.88 -6.94
CA VAL A 21 -2.64 9.29 -7.11
C VAL A 21 -2.53 10.79 -6.91
N PHE A 22 -1.58 11.19 -6.11
CA PHE A 22 -1.39 12.56 -5.67
C PHE A 22 0.08 12.96 -5.89
N SER A 23 0.31 14.21 -6.30
CA SER A 23 1.66 14.79 -6.44
C SER A 23 1.92 15.77 -5.33
N MET A 24 3.04 15.60 -4.61
CA MET A 24 3.49 16.55 -3.58
C MET A 24 3.75 17.94 -4.15
N ILE A 25 4.21 18.01 -5.41
CA ILE A 25 4.52 19.26 -6.10
C ILE A 25 3.23 19.99 -6.52
N ALA A 26 2.34 19.28 -7.19
CA ALA A 26 1.13 19.86 -7.76
C ALA A 26 0.01 20.07 -6.73
N LYS A 27 0.11 19.47 -5.56
CA LYS A 27 -0.93 19.45 -4.51
C LYS A 27 -2.34 19.13 -5.05
N LYS A 28 -2.39 18.30 -6.08
CA LYS A 28 -3.63 17.90 -6.75
C LYS A 28 -3.71 16.39 -6.84
N THR A 29 -4.87 15.85 -6.50
CA THR A 29 -5.21 14.45 -6.82
C THR A 29 -5.29 14.34 -8.34
N LYS A 30 -4.55 13.40 -8.90
CA LYS A 30 -4.75 13.00 -10.29
C LYS A 30 -5.88 11.99 -10.38
N HIS A 31 -6.25 11.67 -11.61
CA HIS A 31 -7.35 10.76 -11.92
C HIS A 31 -7.25 9.45 -11.10
N PRO A 32 -8.40 8.93 -10.62
CA PRO A 32 -8.43 7.63 -9.98
C PRO A 32 -7.95 6.56 -10.97
N ILE A 33 -7.03 5.71 -10.50
CA ILE A 33 -6.50 4.59 -11.30
C ILE A 33 -7.22 3.34 -10.86
N THR A 34 -7.88 2.66 -11.80
CA THR A 34 -8.55 1.39 -11.54
C THR A 34 -7.54 0.32 -11.18
N ALA A 35 -7.70 -0.30 -10.01
CA ALA A 35 -6.86 -1.41 -9.60
C ALA A 35 -7.18 -2.68 -10.40
N ARG A 36 -6.14 -3.39 -10.81
CA ARG A 36 -6.21 -4.66 -11.52
C ARG A 36 -5.84 -5.81 -10.60
N ASN A 37 -4.63 -6.34 -10.74
CA ASN A 37 -4.12 -7.36 -9.84
C ASN A 37 -3.59 -6.71 -8.56
N ILE A 38 -3.79 -7.37 -7.44
CA ILE A 38 -3.18 -6.98 -6.16
C ILE A 38 -2.26 -8.12 -5.75
N TYR A 39 -0.99 -7.98 -6.11
CA TYR A 39 0.07 -8.89 -5.72
C TYR A 39 0.49 -8.57 -4.29
N CYS A 40 0.63 -9.59 -3.46
CA CYS A 40 1.05 -9.45 -2.07
C CYS A 40 2.21 -10.40 -1.79
N VAL A 41 3.19 -9.93 -1.01
CA VAL A 41 4.37 -10.70 -0.64
C VAL A 41 4.28 -11.11 0.82
N GLY A 42 4.24 -12.41 1.08
CA GLY A 42 4.27 -12.95 2.43
C GLY A 42 5.70 -13.12 2.94
N ARG A 43 5.92 -12.85 4.25
CA ARG A 43 7.19 -13.11 4.95
C ARG A 43 8.40 -12.36 4.37
N ASN A 44 8.24 -11.13 3.95
CA ASN A 44 9.32 -10.35 3.33
C ASN A 44 10.16 -9.53 4.33
N TYR A 45 9.93 -9.69 5.64
CA TYR A 45 10.72 -9.12 6.72
C TYR A 45 11.10 -10.24 7.68
N GLU A 46 12.41 -10.37 7.98
CA GLU A 46 12.90 -11.47 8.80
C GLU A 46 12.28 -11.49 10.19
N ALA A 47 12.26 -10.34 10.87
CA ALA A 47 11.68 -10.21 12.21
C ALA A 47 10.19 -10.61 12.24
N HIS A 48 9.42 -10.26 11.21
CA HIS A 48 8.02 -10.68 11.09
C HIS A 48 7.88 -12.20 10.86
N ALA A 49 8.74 -12.81 10.07
CA ALA A 49 8.72 -14.26 9.87
C ALA A 49 8.98 -14.99 11.19
N VAL A 50 9.94 -14.52 11.98
CA VAL A 50 10.28 -15.06 13.31
C VAL A 50 9.14 -14.83 14.30
N GLU A 51 8.53 -13.62 14.35
CA GLU A 51 7.39 -13.29 15.22
C GLU A 51 6.22 -14.28 15.06
N LEU A 52 5.96 -14.72 13.84
CA LEU A 52 4.89 -15.68 13.53
C LEU A 52 5.33 -17.15 13.57
N GLY A 53 6.57 -17.45 13.97
CA GLY A 53 7.09 -18.82 14.00
C GLY A 53 7.19 -19.47 12.62
N ASN A 54 7.36 -18.67 11.56
CA ASN A 54 7.52 -19.17 10.21
C ASN A 54 9.02 -19.24 9.84
N GLU A 55 9.34 -20.11 8.89
CA GLU A 55 10.64 -20.09 8.23
C GLU A 55 10.81 -18.81 7.40
N VAL A 56 12.03 -18.27 7.42
CA VAL A 56 12.43 -17.14 6.58
C VAL A 56 12.64 -17.66 5.16
N PRO A 57 11.93 -17.14 4.14
CA PRO A 57 12.14 -17.56 2.77
C PRO A 57 13.53 -17.16 2.29
N LYS A 58 14.24 -18.09 1.62
CA LYS A 58 15.63 -17.88 1.17
C LYS A 58 15.80 -17.86 -0.34
N GLU A 59 14.93 -18.53 -1.07
CA GLU A 59 15.09 -18.76 -2.50
C GLU A 59 14.11 -17.92 -3.32
N GLU A 60 12.81 -17.99 -2.98
CA GLU A 60 11.75 -17.31 -3.71
C GLU A 60 10.75 -16.63 -2.76
N PRO A 61 10.17 -15.49 -3.18
CA PRO A 61 9.14 -14.82 -2.40
C PRO A 61 7.84 -15.63 -2.39
N VAL A 62 7.15 -15.61 -1.28
CA VAL A 62 5.80 -16.18 -1.17
C VAL A 62 4.80 -15.18 -1.72
N ILE A 63 4.29 -15.42 -2.92
CA ILE A 63 3.31 -14.54 -3.57
C ILE A 63 1.90 -15.09 -3.37
N PHE A 64 0.97 -14.19 -3.05
CA PHE A 64 -0.46 -14.43 -3.08
C PHE A 64 -1.20 -13.24 -3.68
N LEU A 65 -2.45 -13.44 -4.04
CA LEU A 65 -3.27 -12.41 -4.67
C LEU A 65 -4.42 -12.01 -3.74
N LYS A 66 -4.75 -10.72 -3.78
CA LYS A 66 -6.07 -10.23 -3.39
C LYS A 66 -6.84 -9.85 -4.65
N SER A 67 -8.14 -10.13 -4.66
CA SER A 67 -9.03 -9.65 -5.72
C SER A 67 -9.06 -8.12 -5.72
N SER A 68 -9.18 -7.49 -6.88
CA SER A 68 -9.43 -6.04 -6.95
C SER A 68 -10.69 -5.62 -6.15
N ALA A 69 -11.69 -6.50 -6.04
CA ALA A 69 -12.87 -6.27 -5.19
C ALA A 69 -12.56 -6.22 -3.68
N ALA A 70 -11.36 -6.64 -3.26
CA ALA A 70 -10.90 -6.50 -1.87
C ALA A 70 -10.34 -5.10 -1.57
N LEU A 71 -10.11 -4.28 -2.60
CA LEU A 71 -9.53 -2.95 -2.45
C LEU A 71 -10.49 -1.98 -1.76
N ARG A 72 -9.94 -1.20 -0.87
CA ARG A 72 -10.55 -0.01 -0.29
C ARG A 72 -9.53 1.12 -0.28
N GLY A 73 -9.73 2.13 -1.13
CA GLY A 73 -8.96 3.37 -1.09
C GLY A 73 -9.35 4.23 0.12
N LEU A 74 -8.38 4.85 0.76
CA LEU A 74 -8.63 5.92 1.73
C LEU A 74 -8.70 7.23 0.97
N GLU A 75 -9.71 8.06 1.26
CA GLU A 75 -9.79 9.41 0.73
C GLU A 75 -8.85 10.35 1.50
N SER A 76 -8.26 11.32 0.81
CA SER A 76 -7.29 12.27 1.40
C SER A 76 -7.90 13.23 2.42
N THR A 77 -9.22 13.32 2.53
CA THR A 77 -9.91 14.38 3.29
C THR A 77 -10.97 13.92 4.27
N SER A 78 -11.30 12.64 4.33
CA SER A 78 -12.34 12.21 5.26
C SER A 78 -11.91 10.99 6.09
N ALA A 79 -12.15 11.12 7.39
CA ALA A 79 -12.41 9.97 8.24
C ALA A 79 -13.69 9.29 7.73
N SER A 80 -13.68 8.73 6.52
CA SER A 80 -14.82 8.04 5.97
C SER A 80 -15.04 6.78 6.80
N HIS A 81 -16.13 6.80 7.54
CA HIS A 81 -16.70 5.66 8.25
C HIS A 81 -17.25 4.65 7.24
N SER A 82 -16.40 4.02 6.48
CA SER A 82 -16.84 2.88 5.68
C SER A 82 -16.74 1.64 6.53
N SER A 83 -17.90 1.18 7.00
CA SER A 83 -18.02 -0.08 7.74
C SER A 83 -17.48 -1.23 6.90
N ILE A 84 -16.55 -1.99 7.44
CA ILE A 84 -16.26 -3.34 6.95
C ILE A 84 -17.51 -4.19 7.27
N ALA A 85 -17.99 -4.96 6.29
CA ALA A 85 -19.23 -5.73 6.41
C ALA A 85 -19.21 -6.86 7.47
N TYR A 86 -18.20 -6.90 8.32
CA TYR A 86 -17.95 -7.96 9.30
C TYR A 86 -17.80 -7.36 10.70
N ALA A 87 -18.88 -6.78 11.22
CA ALA A 87 -18.92 -5.99 12.46
C ALA A 87 -18.38 -6.72 13.72
N GLU A 88 -18.37 -8.03 13.73
CA GLU A 88 -17.98 -8.85 14.89
C GLU A 88 -16.62 -9.54 14.73
N GLU A 89 -15.93 -9.37 13.59
CA GLU A 89 -14.68 -10.06 13.29
C GLU A 89 -13.47 -9.19 13.65
N GLU A 90 -12.47 -9.79 14.30
CA GLU A 90 -11.16 -9.20 14.49
C GLU A 90 -10.24 -9.60 13.33
N PHE A 91 -9.56 -8.61 12.74
CA PHE A 91 -8.55 -8.81 11.72
C PHE A 91 -7.16 -8.59 12.30
N SER A 92 -6.14 -9.19 11.69
CA SER A 92 -4.76 -8.75 11.89
C SER A 92 -4.43 -7.67 10.87
N TYR A 93 -3.82 -6.58 11.32
CA TYR A 93 -3.25 -5.57 10.43
C TYR A 93 -1.82 -5.94 10.06
N GLU A 94 -1.45 -5.66 8.83
CA GLU A 94 -0.11 -5.78 8.25
C GLU A 94 0.12 -4.52 7.41
N CYS A 95 0.91 -3.56 7.94
CA CYS A 95 1.21 -2.30 7.25
C CYS A 95 2.37 -2.50 6.27
N GLU A 96 2.21 -1.99 5.05
CA GLU A 96 3.13 -2.27 3.95
C GLU A 96 3.37 -1.05 3.07
N LEU A 97 4.53 -0.99 2.43
CA LEU A 97 4.71 -0.19 1.22
C LEU A 97 3.90 -0.82 0.09
N VAL A 98 3.21 0.03 -0.68
CA VAL A 98 2.41 -0.40 -1.83
C VAL A 98 2.86 0.36 -3.06
N TYR A 99 3.25 -0.35 -4.10
CA TYR A 99 3.67 0.23 -5.37
C TYR A 99 2.58 0.08 -6.42
N LEU A 100 2.36 1.12 -7.22
CA LEU A 100 1.42 1.14 -8.34
C LEU A 100 2.18 1.06 -9.65
N VAL A 101 1.91 0.04 -10.42
CA VAL A 101 2.40 -0.05 -11.80
C VAL A 101 1.62 0.92 -12.68
N GLY A 102 2.33 1.78 -13.40
CA GLY A 102 1.77 2.77 -14.31
C GLY A 102 2.00 2.47 -15.79
N THR A 103 2.96 1.58 -16.09
CA THR A 103 3.34 1.25 -17.47
C THR A 103 3.20 -0.25 -17.71
N HIS A 104 2.68 -0.62 -18.89
CA HIS A 104 2.64 -2.02 -19.31
C HIS A 104 4.04 -2.53 -19.59
N VAL A 105 4.41 -3.64 -18.96
CA VAL A 105 5.67 -4.35 -19.20
C VAL A 105 5.31 -5.78 -19.64
N PRO A 106 5.60 -6.18 -20.88
CA PRO A 106 5.40 -7.56 -21.32
C PRO A 106 6.17 -8.56 -20.46
N MET A 107 5.67 -9.78 -20.38
CA MET A 107 6.31 -10.84 -19.58
C MET A 107 7.77 -11.05 -19.99
N GLY A 108 8.68 -11.02 -19.00
CA GLY A 108 10.12 -11.25 -19.17
C GLY A 108 10.90 -10.07 -19.75
N GLU A 109 10.27 -8.91 -19.97
CA GLU A 109 10.94 -7.75 -20.60
C GLU A 109 11.48 -6.72 -19.60
N LEU A 110 11.18 -6.84 -18.31
CA LEU A 110 11.69 -5.93 -17.28
C LEU A 110 13.18 -6.18 -17.03
N LYS A 111 14.01 -5.22 -17.41
CA LYS A 111 15.46 -5.36 -17.35
C LYS A 111 16.01 -4.94 -15.97
N PRO A 112 17.14 -5.57 -15.53
CA PRO A 112 17.85 -5.11 -14.34
C PRO A 112 18.27 -3.64 -14.46
N GLY A 113 17.98 -2.86 -13.40
CA GLY A 113 18.24 -1.43 -13.33
C GLY A 113 17.12 -0.53 -13.88
N GLU A 114 16.10 -1.10 -14.54
CA GLU A 114 14.96 -0.35 -15.10
C GLU A 114 13.65 -0.59 -14.32
N GLU A 115 13.69 -1.33 -13.20
CA GLU A 115 12.50 -1.85 -12.52
C GLU A 115 11.55 -0.74 -12.05
N TYR A 116 12.10 0.35 -11.56
CA TYR A 116 11.30 1.48 -11.09
C TYR A 116 10.68 2.31 -12.24
N SER A 117 11.11 2.11 -13.49
CA SER A 117 10.56 2.84 -14.65
C SER A 117 9.10 2.53 -14.91
N CYS A 118 8.61 1.36 -14.48
CA CYS A 118 7.21 0.98 -14.61
C CYS A 118 6.33 1.46 -13.44
N ILE A 119 6.91 2.04 -12.39
CA ILE A 119 6.18 2.47 -11.20
C ILE A 119 5.69 3.90 -11.36
N GLU A 120 4.39 4.13 -11.21
CA GLU A 120 3.78 5.46 -11.23
C GLU A 120 3.73 6.11 -9.85
N ALA A 121 3.43 5.32 -8.82
CA ALA A 121 3.22 5.85 -7.49
C ALA A 121 3.57 4.84 -6.40
N VAL A 122 3.83 5.36 -5.19
CA VAL A 122 4.01 4.59 -3.98
C VAL A 122 3.08 5.10 -2.88
N GLY A 123 2.52 4.19 -2.11
CA GLY A 123 1.63 4.48 -1.00
C GLY A 123 1.88 3.56 0.18
N LEU A 124 1.00 3.67 1.17
CA LEU A 124 0.96 2.77 2.32
C LEU A 124 -0.35 1.99 2.28
N GLY A 125 -0.30 0.73 2.70
CA GLY A 125 -1.49 -0.10 2.75
C GLY A 125 -1.58 -0.95 4.01
N LEU A 126 -2.79 -1.47 4.27
CA LEU A 126 -3.00 -2.53 5.24
C LEU A 126 -3.45 -3.79 4.50
N ASP A 127 -2.67 -4.86 4.64
CA ASP A 127 -3.08 -6.21 4.27
C ASP A 127 -3.83 -6.83 5.47
N LEU A 128 -5.15 -6.63 5.51
CA LEU A 128 -5.97 -7.20 6.56
C LEU A 128 -6.09 -8.71 6.38
N THR A 129 -5.91 -9.42 7.50
CA THR A 129 -5.84 -10.87 7.52
C THR A 129 -6.80 -11.46 8.55
N ARG A 130 -7.64 -12.42 8.13
CA ARG A 130 -8.39 -13.31 9.03
C ARG A 130 -7.44 -14.36 9.58
N ARG A 131 -6.75 -14.05 10.68
CA ARG A 131 -5.62 -14.85 11.18
C ARG A 131 -6.00 -16.30 11.52
N SER A 132 -7.11 -16.50 12.23
CA SER A 132 -7.59 -17.84 12.57
C SER A 132 -7.88 -18.67 11.31
N LYS A 133 -8.51 -18.05 10.30
CA LYS A 133 -8.78 -18.70 9.01
C LYS A 133 -7.49 -19.02 8.25
N GLN A 134 -6.51 -18.14 8.29
CA GLN A 134 -5.20 -18.39 7.67
C GLN A 134 -4.51 -19.59 8.32
N THR A 135 -4.53 -19.69 9.66
CA THR A 135 -3.96 -20.83 10.39
C THR A 135 -4.64 -22.14 10.01
N GLU A 136 -5.98 -22.14 9.93
CA GLU A 136 -6.74 -23.31 9.46
C GLU A 136 -6.33 -23.73 8.05
N LEU A 137 -6.29 -22.78 7.11
CA LEU A 137 -5.96 -23.06 5.71
C LEU A 137 -4.52 -23.57 5.56
N LYS A 138 -3.55 -22.95 6.28
CA LYS A 138 -2.17 -23.43 6.30
C LYS A 138 -2.05 -24.86 6.81
N GLY A 139 -2.73 -25.19 7.90
CA GLY A 139 -2.73 -26.55 8.47
C GLY A 139 -3.30 -27.60 7.54
N LYS A 140 -4.15 -27.21 6.59
CA LYS A 140 -4.76 -28.07 5.57
C LYS A 140 -4.04 -28.03 4.22
N GLY A 141 -2.96 -27.25 4.06
CA GLY A 141 -2.30 -27.04 2.77
C GLY A 141 -3.16 -26.35 1.71
N LEU A 142 -4.17 -25.57 2.13
CA LEU A 142 -5.11 -24.89 1.24
C LEU A 142 -4.67 -23.44 0.91
N PRO A 143 -5.11 -22.90 -0.24
CA PRO A 143 -4.84 -21.50 -0.61
C PRO A 143 -5.37 -20.51 0.42
N TRP A 144 -4.64 -19.38 0.60
CA TRP A 144 -4.96 -18.35 1.61
C TRP A 144 -6.09 -17.40 1.22
N THR A 145 -6.68 -17.57 0.05
CA THR A 145 -7.65 -16.64 -0.54
C THR A 145 -8.75 -16.22 0.44
N LEU A 146 -9.38 -17.17 1.15
CA LEU A 146 -10.46 -16.86 2.08
C LEU A 146 -10.02 -16.08 3.33
N SER A 147 -8.72 -16.10 3.65
CA SER A 147 -8.15 -15.36 4.78
C SER A 147 -7.54 -14.02 4.38
N LYS A 148 -7.17 -13.85 3.13
CA LYS A 148 -6.42 -12.69 2.61
C LYS A 148 -7.23 -11.84 1.63
N SER A 149 -8.17 -12.41 0.87
CA SER A 149 -8.91 -11.71 -0.18
C SER A 149 -10.41 -11.66 0.13
N PHE A 150 -10.80 -10.75 1.00
CA PHE A 150 -12.18 -10.45 1.34
C PHE A 150 -12.44 -8.95 1.18
N HIS A 151 -13.70 -8.54 1.10
CA HIS A 151 -14.06 -7.14 0.88
C HIS A 151 -13.41 -6.20 1.91
N GLY A 152 -12.70 -5.17 1.44
CA GLY A 152 -11.98 -4.22 2.29
C GLY A 152 -10.70 -4.75 2.91
N SER A 153 -10.19 -5.92 2.50
CA SER A 153 -8.95 -6.48 3.05
C SER A 153 -7.67 -5.86 2.49
N ALA A 154 -7.74 -5.11 1.41
CA ALA A 154 -6.63 -4.31 0.88
C ALA A 154 -6.95 -2.82 1.07
N ILE A 155 -6.51 -2.23 2.17
CA ILE A 155 -6.68 -0.79 2.41
C ILE A 155 -5.47 -0.08 1.84
N VAL A 156 -5.67 0.95 1.00
CA VAL A 156 -4.58 1.73 0.39
C VAL A 156 -4.78 3.21 0.64
N SER A 157 -3.74 3.88 1.10
CA SER A 157 -3.70 5.34 1.23
C SER A 157 -3.79 6.01 -0.15
N PRO A 158 -4.10 7.31 -0.24
CA PRO A 158 -3.69 8.08 -1.41
C PRO A 158 -2.22 7.83 -1.70
N MET A 159 -1.89 7.61 -2.99
CA MET A 159 -0.55 7.22 -3.41
C MET A 159 0.23 8.43 -3.89
N LEU A 160 1.49 8.51 -3.53
CA LEU A 160 2.41 9.57 -3.94
C LEU A 160 2.99 9.23 -5.31
N ARG A 161 2.82 10.13 -6.27
CA ARG A 161 3.46 9.99 -7.57
C ARG A 161 4.98 9.98 -7.39
N VAL A 162 5.62 9.03 -8.07
CA VAL A 162 7.09 8.95 -8.09
C VAL A 162 7.63 10.10 -8.93
N ASP A 163 8.30 11.03 -8.28
CA ASP A 163 9.04 12.15 -8.83
C ASP A 163 10.25 12.45 -7.92
N HIS A 164 10.96 13.55 -8.13
CA HIS A 164 12.14 13.89 -7.34
C HIS A 164 11.87 14.15 -5.84
N THR A 165 10.62 14.17 -5.40
CA THR A 165 10.25 14.29 -3.98
C THR A 165 10.21 12.94 -3.27
N VAL A 166 10.28 11.82 -4.00
CA VAL A 166 10.20 10.46 -3.48
C VAL A 166 11.53 9.74 -3.73
N ASP A 167 12.23 9.45 -2.66
CA ASP A 167 13.43 8.62 -2.67
C ASP A 167 13.04 7.15 -2.44
N LEU A 168 12.85 6.40 -3.53
CA LEU A 168 12.42 5.01 -3.48
C LEU A 168 13.44 4.08 -2.81
N ALA A 169 14.71 4.50 -2.68
CA ALA A 169 15.74 3.70 -2.03
C ALA A 169 15.79 3.87 -0.51
N ASN A 170 15.07 4.88 0.03
CA ASN A 170 15.15 5.24 1.45
C ASN A 170 13.77 5.44 2.10
N LEU A 171 12.80 4.64 1.69
CA LEU A 171 11.46 4.70 2.27
C LEU A 171 11.42 4.01 3.63
N SER A 172 10.91 4.71 4.64
CA SER A 172 10.48 4.12 5.89
C SER A 172 9.07 4.59 6.24
N PHE A 173 8.38 3.77 7.00
CA PHE A 173 6.97 3.97 7.29
C PHE A 173 6.60 3.47 8.68
N ALA A 174 5.45 3.91 9.16
CA ALA A 174 4.93 3.49 10.44
C ALA A 174 3.42 3.36 10.43
N LEU A 175 2.93 2.49 11.31
CA LEU A 175 1.52 2.31 11.65
C LEU A 175 1.30 2.65 13.12
N ASP A 176 0.37 3.55 13.37
CA ASP A 176 -0.19 3.77 14.69
C ASP A 176 -1.64 3.23 14.70
N VAL A 177 -2.01 2.44 15.72
CA VAL A 177 -3.38 1.97 15.95
C VAL A 177 -3.81 2.44 17.34
N LYS A 178 -4.99 3.09 17.46
CA LYS A 178 -5.48 3.69 18.70
C LYS A 178 -4.45 4.65 19.30
N ASN A 179 -3.84 5.48 18.46
CA ASN A 179 -2.80 6.45 18.83
C ASN A 179 -1.53 5.82 19.47
N ARG A 180 -1.26 4.55 19.24
CA ARG A 180 -0.04 3.87 19.69
C ARG A 180 0.72 3.31 18.51
N ARG A 181 2.05 3.57 18.44
CA ARG A 181 2.93 2.95 17.45
C ARG A 181 2.87 1.43 17.57
N ARG A 182 2.62 0.77 16.44
CA ARG A 182 2.51 -0.68 16.34
C ARG A 182 3.55 -1.28 15.43
N GLN A 183 3.75 -0.68 14.27
CA GLN A 183 4.72 -1.14 13.30
C GLN A 183 5.59 0.02 12.84
N GLU A 184 6.83 -0.29 12.54
CA GLU A 184 7.78 0.60 11.88
C GLU A 184 8.66 -0.23 10.96
N GLY A 185 8.75 0.16 9.69
CA GLY A 185 9.50 -0.60 8.69
C GLY A 185 10.33 0.31 7.81
N HIS A 186 11.41 -0.25 7.29
CA HIS A 186 12.28 0.38 6.32
C HIS A 186 12.50 -0.55 5.14
N ILE A 187 12.57 0.00 3.93
CA ILE A 187 12.75 -0.77 2.69
C ILE A 187 13.98 -1.69 2.74
N ASN A 188 15.07 -1.27 3.43
CA ASN A 188 16.30 -2.06 3.55
C ASN A 188 16.16 -3.28 4.48
N GLN A 189 15.03 -3.46 5.16
CA GLN A 189 14.74 -4.62 6.00
C GLN A 189 14.03 -5.74 5.21
N MET A 190 13.68 -5.47 3.96
CA MET A 190 13.07 -6.46 3.09
C MET A 190 14.07 -7.56 2.73
N ILE A 191 13.63 -8.83 2.75
CA ILE A 191 14.40 -9.99 2.31
C ILE A 191 14.56 -9.95 0.80
N PHE A 192 13.47 -9.72 0.09
CA PHE A 192 13.44 -9.51 -1.35
C PHE A 192 13.13 -8.03 -1.61
N ASP A 193 14.05 -7.32 -2.20
CA ASP A 193 13.87 -5.91 -2.53
C ASP A 193 12.83 -5.70 -3.65
N VAL A 194 12.34 -4.47 -3.77
CA VAL A 194 11.29 -4.14 -4.75
C VAL A 194 11.72 -4.40 -6.19
N PRO A 195 12.96 -4.06 -6.64
CA PRO A 195 13.46 -4.44 -7.95
C PRO A 195 13.39 -5.95 -8.22
N TYR A 196 13.83 -6.76 -7.27
CA TYR A 196 13.74 -8.22 -7.39
C TYR A 196 12.28 -8.69 -7.50
N LEU A 197 11.39 -8.19 -6.62
CA LEU A 197 9.97 -8.55 -6.65
C LEU A 197 9.30 -8.22 -7.98
N LEU A 198 9.58 -7.05 -8.56
CA LEU A 198 9.05 -6.64 -9.86
C LEU A 198 9.52 -7.56 -10.97
N ARG A 199 10.82 -7.90 -11.03
CA ARG A 199 11.35 -8.87 -12.01
C ARG A 199 10.77 -10.26 -11.80
N PHE A 200 10.65 -10.69 -10.54
CA PHE A 200 10.08 -11.99 -10.21
C PHE A 200 8.62 -12.09 -10.71
N LEU A 201 7.78 -11.07 -10.44
CA LEU A 201 6.42 -11.03 -10.96
C LEU A 201 6.39 -10.99 -12.49
N ASN A 202 7.29 -10.22 -13.11
CA ASN A 202 7.37 -10.12 -14.58
C ASN A 202 7.88 -11.40 -15.24
N SER A 203 8.57 -12.29 -14.51
CA SER A 203 9.06 -13.55 -15.07
C SER A 203 7.95 -14.55 -15.42
N PHE A 204 6.78 -14.45 -14.78
CA PHE A 204 5.64 -15.34 -15.04
C PHE A 204 4.38 -14.61 -15.53
N GLY A 205 4.39 -13.28 -15.60
CA GLY A 205 3.26 -12.50 -16.10
C GLY A 205 3.66 -11.09 -16.55
N ALA A 206 2.84 -10.50 -17.42
CA ALA A 206 2.98 -9.09 -17.74
C ALA A 206 2.61 -8.24 -16.53
N LEU A 207 3.30 -7.12 -16.33
CA LEU A 207 2.88 -6.08 -15.39
C LEU A 207 1.98 -5.09 -16.11
N LEU A 208 0.85 -4.79 -15.54
CA LEU A 208 -0.19 -3.97 -16.17
C LEU A 208 -0.41 -2.65 -15.42
N PRO A 209 -0.68 -1.54 -16.10
CA PRO A 209 -1.13 -0.31 -15.45
C PRO A 209 -2.32 -0.58 -14.55
N GLY A 210 -2.22 -0.19 -13.27
CA GLY A 210 -3.22 -0.48 -12.25
C GLY A 210 -2.92 -1.71 -11.39
N ASP A 211 -1.86 -2.48 -11.67
CA ASP A 211 -1.40 -3.51 -10.75
C ASP A 211 -0.81 -2.88 -9.49
N LEU A 212 -1.13 -3.46 -8.35
CA LEU A 212 -0.62 -3.06 -7.04
C LEU A 212 0.31 -4.16 -6.50
N LEU A 213 1.45 -3.75 -5.95
CA LEU A 213 2.38 -4.63 -5.25
C LEU A 213 2.46 -4.23 -3.78
N PHE A 214 1.91 -5.06 -2.90
CA PHE A 214 2.10 -5.03 -1.46
C PHE A 214 3.38 -5.79 -1.13
N THR A 215 4.32 -5.15 -0.45
CA THR A 215 5.72 -5.62 -0.34
C THR A 215 6.02 -6.46 0.88
N GLY A 216 5.02 -6.74 1.70
CA GLY A 216 5.19 -7.39 2.99
C GLY A 216 5.30 -6.41 4.15
N THR A 217 5.10 -6.92 5.35
CA THR A 217 4.99 -6.14 6.58
C THR A 217 6.14 -6.43 7.55
N PRO A 218 6.61 -5.42 8.33
CA PRO A 218 7.54 -5.65 9.42
C PRO A 218 6.84 -6.31 10.64
N GLU A 219 7.60 -6.60 11.68
CA GLU A 219 7.08 -7.09 12.97
C GLU A 219 6.10 -6.09 13.63
N GLY A 220 5.41 -6.52 14.68
CA GLY A 220 4.41 -5.73 15.42
C GLY A 220 2.99 -5.92 14.88
N VAL A 221 2.74 -7.02 14.17
CA VAL A 221 1.39 -7.40 13.73
C VAL A 221 0.47 -7.57 14.95
N GLY A 222 -0.75 -7.11 14.85
CA GLY A 222 -1.71 -7.17 15.93
C GLY A 222 -3.15 -7.14 15.45
N LYS A 223 -4.07 -7.07 16.40
CA LYS A 223 -5.50 -7.11 16.13
C LYS A 223 -6.09 -5.72 15.91
N ILE A 224 -7.00 -5.62 14.95
CA ILE A 224 -7.81 -4.45 14.66
C ILE A 224 -9.24 -4.90 14.39
N LYS A 225 -10.21 -4.09 14.82
CA LYS A 225 -11.64 -4.38 14.61
C LYS A 225 -12.36 -3.15 14.10
N GLN A 226 -13.57 -3.33 13.67
CA GLN A 226 -14.42 -2.22 13.24
C GLN A 226 -14.51 -1.11 14.30
N GLY A 227 -14.35 0.13 13.87
CA GLY A 227 -14.34 1.31 14.72
C GLY A 227 -12.98 1.68 15.33
N ASP A 228 -11.98 0.81 15.23
CA ASP A 228 -10.62 1.15 15.65
C ASP A 228 -10.02 2.17 14.67
N SER A 229 -9.40 3.21 15.22
CA SER A 229 -8.68 4.21 14.43
C SER A 229 -7.25 3.77 14.15
N PHE A 230 -6.76 4.10 12.96
CA PHE A 230 -5.35 3.89 12.59
C PHE A 230 -4.79 5.09 11.81
N SER A 231 -3.47 5.18 11.77
CA SER A 231 -2.74 6.17 10.98
C SER A 231 -1.49 5.53 10.41
N MET A 232 -1.35 5.61 9.09
CA MET A 232 -0.14 5.23 8.37
C MET A 232 0.61 6.49 7.95
N LYS A 233 1.94 6.49 8.06
CA LYS A 233 2.76 7.63 7.67
C LYS A 233 4.13 7.20 7.16
N PHE A 234 4.62 7.90 6.15
CA PHE A 234 6.04 7.85 5.80
C PHE A 234 6.86 8.54 6.89
N LEU A 235 8.02 8.01 7.20
CA LEU A 235 8.98 8.58 8.14
C LEU A 235 10.17 9.20 7.41
N THR A 236 10.64 8.55 6.34
CA THR A 236 11.73 9.01 5.46
C THR A 236 11.39 8.73 4.01
N GLY A 237 12.21 9.25 3.10
CA GLY A 237 12.09 9.01 1.65
C GLY A 237 11.06 9.89 0.93
N VAL A 238 10.33 10.77 1.66
CA VAL A 238 9.36 11.70 1.06
C VAL A 238 9.65 13.10 1.55
N SER A 239 9.83 14.04 0.63
CA SER A 239 10.07 15.45 0.92
C SER A 239 8.83 16.31 0.61
N SER A 240 8.72 17.45 1.27
CA SER A 240 7.58 18.39 1.12
C SER A 240 7.54 19.15 -0.23
N GLY A 241 8.36 18.75 -1.19
CA GLY A 241 8.33 19.31 -2.57
C GLY A 241 9.00 20.67 -2.75
N THR A 242 9.66 21.22 -1.73
CA THR A 242 10.55 22.36 -1.93
C THR A 242 11.90 21.88 -2.42
N PRO A 243 12.41 22.33 -3.59
CA PRO A 243 13.73 21.96 -4.05
C PRO A 243 14.77 22.30 -2.98
N LYS A 244 15.64 21.34 -2.62
CA LYS A 244 16.79 21.62 -1.78
C LYS A 244 17.67 22.62 -2.55
N PRO A 245 17.96 23.80 -2.04
CA PRO A 245 18.88 24.71 -2.72
C PRO A 245 20.25 24.03 -2.86
N PRO A 246 21.03 24.35 -3.92
CA PRO A 246 22.35 23.78 -4.09
C PRO A 246 23.22 24.05 -2.86
N ALA A 247 24.11 23.11 -2.55
CA ALA A 247 24.88 23.03 -1.31
C ALA A 247 26.05 24.05 -1.26
N ASP A 248 25.80 25.32 -1.48
CA ASP A 248 26.77 26.37 -1.22
C ASP A 248 26.20 27.35 -0.19
N THR A 249 26.95 27.51 0.90
CA THR A 249 26.71 28.34 2.08
C THR A 249 26.02 27.65 3.27
N ALA A 250 26.79 26.81 3.96
CA ALA A 250 26.28 26.02 5.11
C ALA A 250 26.07 26.85 6.40
N GLN A 251 26.54 28.09 6.51
CA GLN A 251 26.52 28.78 7.78
C GLN A 251 25.36 29.80 7.94
N GLU A 252 24.86 30.40 6.87
CA GLU A 252 23.73 31.36 6.98
C GLU A 252 22.34 30.75 7.05
N LYS A 253 22.23 29.43 6.85
CA LYS A 253 20.94 28.70 6.78
C LYS A 253 20.53 27.99 8.07
N LEU A 254 21.43 27.87 9.03
CA LEU A 254 21.09 27.23 10.30
C LEU A 254 20.07 28.04 11.11
N ASP A 255 20.14 29.39 11.01
CA ASP A 255 19.29 30.29 11.78
C ASP A 255 17.90 30.52 11.17
N SER A 256 17.71 30.20 9.89
CA SER A 256 16.39 30.27 9.22
C SER A 256 15.54 29.00 9.36
N TRP A 257 16.12 27.88 9.75
CA TRP A 257 15.46 26.60 9.90
C TRP A 257 14.67 26.46 11.21
N THR A 258 15.02 27.22 12.22
CA THR A 258 14.35 27.18 13.52
C THR A 258 13.00 27.91 13.54
N LYS A 259 12.57 28.55 12.45
CA LYS A 259 11.31 29.34 12.37
C LYS A 259 10.28 28.87 11.35
N ARG A 260 10.47 27.73 10.66
CA ARG A 260 9.44 27.16 9.83
C ARG A 260 9.02 25.81 10.41
N GLU A 261 7.80 25.76 10.94
CA GLU A 261 7.13 24.48 11.22
C GLU A 261 7.24 23.64 9.95
N SER A 262 8.08 22.61 9.98
CA SER A 262 8.21 21.64 8.91
C SER A 262 6.88 20.92 8.83
N LEU A 263 6.18 21.04 7.72
CA LEU A 263 5.18 20.08 7.32
C LEU A 263 5.92 18.74 7.21
N GLY A 264 5.76 17.89 8.21
CA GLY A 264 6.33 16.56 8.21
C GLY A 264 5.82 15.73 7.02
N PRO A 265 6.43 14.55 6.77
CA PRO A 265 5.99 13.65 5.71
C PRO A 265 4.50 13.30 5.86
N PRO A 266 3.79 12.99 4.75
CA PRO A 266 2.35 12.77 4.77
C PRO A 266 1.96 11.63 5.69
N ALA A 267 0.90 11.85 6.47
CA ALA A 267 0.27 10.85 7.32
C ALA A 267 -1.16 10.61 6.86
N PHE A 268 -1.55 9.34 6.80
CA PHE A 268 -2.87 8.91 6.36
C PHE A 268 -3.62 8.24 7.50
N LYS A 269 -4.88 8.65 7.71
CA LYS A 269 -5.71 8.17 8.82
C LYS A 269 -6.95 7.46 8.28
N GLY A 270 -7.41 6.47 9.02
CA GLY A 270 -8.64 5.75 8.70
C GLY A 270 -9.22 5.03 9.90
N GLN A 271 -10.39 4.43 9.69
CA GLN A 271 -11.04 3.49 10.60
C GLN A 271 -11.32 2.20 9.87
N VAL A 272 -11.19 1.10 10.57
CA VAL A 272 -11.51 -0.25 10.07
C VAL A 272 -12.97 -0.58 10.29
#